data_9ba7b69f818ddc627e6932db1103a674
#
_entry.id   9ba7b69f818ddc627e6932db1103a674
#
_cell.length_a   1.000
_cell.length_b   1.000
_cell.length_c   1.000
_cell.angle_alpha   90.00
_cell.angle_beta   90.00
_cell.angle_gamma   90.00
#
_symmetry.space_group_name_H-M   'P 1'
#
loop_
_entity.id
_entity.type
_entity.pdbx_description
1 polymer ?
#
loop_
_entity_poly.entity_id
_entity_poly.type
_entity_poly.pdbx_seq_one_letter_code
_entity_poly.pdbx_strand_id
1 'polypeptide(L)'
;MNLPRFSAVVIITLLLQSALAHAAKTAACTFDTFSAPPGYTLTQVQGVGDDGTVVGQLVDNGTQQFVAFTRSASGTVTEYTAPSSSSTWFYGRNGSGINAGFYQASAYPGDMHGFLLDGSTLTVVNHPKAANTWLFGVNQVGAAAGAFSSSGSVIKGFTLLNGKYTTVAYPNAQVTYAMAINDNGDVVGTYASGFVSYGYFWQSGKFTGINYPKAKYGTALTGINNSGVIVGNHLSADQSFGFIYQNGVFENIVYSGGNYTMAGGINNNGVISGQIYLTGGKTLGYSAVCQ
;
A
#
# COMPACT_ATOMS: atom_id res chain seq x y z
N MET A 1 63.90 -43.37 -6.04
CA MET A 1 63.67 -42.07 -5.31
C MET A 1 62.16 -41.77 -5.51
N ASN A 2 61.36 -42.17 -4.51
CA ASN A 2 59.88 -42.00 -4.58
C ASN A 2 59.51 -40.73 -3.81
N LEU A 3 58.89 -39.80 -4.49
CA LEU A 3 58.25 -38.62 -3.84
C LEU A 3 56.76 -38.94 -3.55
N PRO A 4 56.29 -38.64 -2.36
CA PRO A 4 54.88 -38.89 -2.01
C PRO A 4 53.96 -37.80 -2.59
N ARG A 5 52.85 -38.25 -3.19
CA ARG A 5 51.74 -37.40 -3.62
C ARG A 5 50.91 -37.00 -2.38
N PHE A 6 50.87 -35.70 -2.09
CA PHE A 6 49.90 -35.15 -1.14
C PHE A 6 48.57 -34.94 -1.87
N SER A 7 47.57 -35.73 -1.51
CA SER A 7 46.18 -35.48 -1.90
C SER A 7 45.59 -34.44 -0.94
N ALA A 8 45.34 -33.25 -1.44
CA ALA A 8 44.55 -32.23 -0.72
C ALA A 8 43.07 -32.62 -0.80
N VAL A 9 42.50 -33.08 0.30
CA VAL A 9 41.07 -33.23 0.46
C VAL A 9 40.47 -31.86 0.76
N VAL A 10 39.83 -31.26 -0.22
CA VAL A 10 39.04 -30.04 -0.02
C VAL A 10 37.69 -30.46 0.56
N ILE A 11 37.50 -30.26 1.83
CA ILE A 11 36.20 -30.40 2.50
C ILE A 11 35.39 -29.14 2.15
N ILE A 12 34.50 -29.28 1.17
CA ILE A 12 33.47 -28.28 0.91
C ILE A 12 32.38 -28.51 1.96
N THR A 13 32.40 -27.69 3.01
CA THR A 13 31.29 -27.61 3.95
C THR A 13 30.16 -26.84 3.29
N LEU A 14 29.22 -27.51 2.65
CA LEU A 14 27.94 -26.94 2.26
C LEU A 14 27.19 -26.62 3.55
N LEU A 15 27.18 -25.32 3.91
CA LEU A 15 26.20 -24.78 4.84
C LEU A 15 24.84 -24.79 4.14
N LEU A 16 24.11 -25.90 4.24
CA LEU A 16 22.66 -25.90 4.05
C LEU A 16 22.07 -25.07 5.21
N GLN A 17 21.92 -23.79 4.99
CA GLN A 17 20.94 -23.02 5.76
C GLN A 17 19.57 -23.57 5.35
N SER A 18 19.06 -24.53 6.09
CA SER A 18 17.67 -24.90 6.08
C SER A 18 16.90 -23.65 6.50
N ALA A 19 16.30 -22.94 5.52
CA ALA A 19 15.26 -21.97 5.79
C ALA A 19 14.10 -22.76 6.41
N LEU A 20 14.12 -22.93 7.72
CA LEU A 20 12.94 -23.26 8.49
C LEU A 20 11.94 -22.17 8.17
N ALA A 21 10.91 -22.53 7.39
CA ALA A 21 9.76 -21.66 7.19
C ALA A 21 9.10 -21.47 8.58
N HIS A 22 9.57 -20.49 9.32
CA HIS A 22 8.92 -20.07 10.55
C HIS A 22 7.52 -19.59 10.16
N ALA A 23 6.50 -20.14 10.82
CA ALA A 23 5.17 -19.52 10.78
C ALA A 23 5.37 -18.05 11.19
N ALA A 24 4.85 -17.12 10.39
CA ALA A 24 5.03 -15.71 10.69
C ALA A 24 4.49 -15.41 12.09
N LYS A 25 5.30 -14.76 12.91
CA LYS A 25 4.94 -14.35 14.27
C LYS A 25 3.81 -13.32 14.15
N THR A 26 2.92 -13.28 15.12
CA THR A 26 1.94 -12.20 15.26
C THR A 26 2.60 -11.04 15.99
N ALA A 27 2.56 -9.85 15.40
CA ALA A 27 3.04 -8.62 16.03
C ALA A 27 2.15 -8.25 17.22
N ALA A 28 2.75 -7.76 18.30
CA ALA A 28 2.00 -7.24 19.45
C ALA A 28 1.56 -5.80 19.12
N CYS A 29 0.29 -5.63 18.70
CA CYS A 29 -0.24 -4.35 18.27
C CYS A 29 -1.27 -3.78 19.26
N THR A 30 -1.18 -2.48 19.54
CA THR A 30 -2.23 -1.70 20.21
C THR A 30 -3.02 -0.95 19.14
N PHE A 31 -4.34 -1.18 19.09
CA PHE A 31 -5.25 -0.63 18.10
C PHE A 31 -6.10 0.50 18.68
N ASP A 32 -6.19 1.63 17.98
CA ASP A 32 -7.25 2.63 18.09
C ASP A 32 -8.23 2.42 16.95
N THR A 33 -9.47 1.99 17.26
CA THR A 33 -10.47 1.62 16.26
C THR A 33 -11.60 2.65 16.16
N PHE A 34 -12.16 2.80 14.96
CA PHE A 34 -13.26 3.72 14.72
C PHE A 34 -14.26 3.17 13.70
N SER A 35 -15.50 3.67 13.77
CA SER A 35 -16.57 3.39 12.80
C SER A 35 -16.73 4.56 11.82
N ALA A 36 -17.41 4.33 10.70
CA ALA A 36 -17.89 5.40 9.84
C ALA A 36 -18.81 6.37 10.61
N PRO A 37 -18.83 7.66 10.25
CA PRO A 37 -19.84 8.59 10.75
C PRO A 37 -21.25 8.20 10.28
N PRO A 38 -22.31 8.72 10.93
CA PRO A 38 -23.68 8.48 10.51
C PRO A 38 -23.92 8.89 9.05
N GLY A 39 -24.66 8.07 8.31
CA GLY A 39 -24.93 8.29 6.88
C GLY A 39 -23.89 7.71 5.92
N TYR A 40 -22.81 7.15 6.47
CA TYR A 40 -21.73 6.57 5.68
C TYR A 40 -21.43 5.12 6.04
N THR A 41 -20.84 4.41 5.08
CA THR A 41 -20.25 3.08 5.28
C THR A 41 -18.74 3.18 5.04
N LEU A 42 -17.94 2.72 6.02
CA LEU A 42 -16.49 2.64 5.86
C LEU A 42 -16.11 1.51 4.91
N THR A 43 -15.36 1.83 3.87
CA THR A 43 -14.92 0.82 2.90
C THR A 43 -13.44 0.52 3.03
N GLN A 44 -12.58 1.55 3.10
CA GLN A 44 -11.13 1.35 3.20
C GLN A 44 -10.46 2.48 3.98
N VAL A 45 -9.42 2.12 4.72
CA VAL A 45 -8.43 3.03 5.33
C VAL A 45 -7.08 2.71 4.71
N GLN A 46 -6.47 3.69 4.04
CA GLN A 46 -5.31 3.46 3.18
C GLN A 46 -4.01 4.05 3.73
N GLY A 47 -3.97 5.35 3.98
CA GLY A 47 -2.75 6.04 4.37
C GLY A 47 -2.82 6.60 5.79
N VAL A 48 -1.64 6.94 6.34
CA VAL A 48 -1.50 7.66 7.62
C VAL A 48 -0.33 8.63 7.54
N GLY A 49 -0.58 9.90 7.88
CA GLY A 49 0.46 10.93 8.00
C GLY A 49 1.25 10.84 9.31
N ASP A 50 2.38 11.53 9.39
CA ASP A 50 3.20 11.55 10.61
C ASP A 50 2.50 12.27 11.79
N ASP A 51 1.45 13.07 11.49
CA ASP A 51 0.55 13.67 12.46
C ASP A 51 -0.49 12.69 13.05
N GLY A 52 -0.46 11.43 12.65
CA GLY A 52 -1.41 10.39 13.03
C GLY A 52 -2.76 10.48 12.33
N THR A 53 -2.95 11.42 11.40
CA THR A 53 -4.18 11.51 10.59
C THR A 53 -4.23 10.36 9.61
N VAL A 54 -5.28 9.55 9.67
CA VAL A 54 -5.56 8.49 8.68
C VAL A 54 -6.41 9.02 7.54
N VAL A 55 -6.24 8.43 6.36
CA VAL A 55 -7.01 8.76 5.16
C VAL A 55 -7.59 7.51 4.52
N GLY A 56 -8.69 7.68 3.80
CA GLY A 56 -9.33 6.54 3.12
C GLY A 56 -10.61 6.98 2.39
N GLN A 57 -11.55 6.04 2.26
CA GLN A 57 -12.83 6.28 1.61
C GLN A 57 -14.01 5.69 2.36
N LEU A 58 -15.10 6.42 2.29
CA LEU A 58 -16.45 6.07 2.72
C LEU A 58 -17.34 5.88 1.48
N VAL A 59 -18.45 5.19 1.65
CA VAL A 59 -19.59 5.25 0.72
C VAL A 59 -20.68 6.04 1.39
N ASP A 60 -21.17 7.09 0.74
CA ASP A 60 -22.38 7.82 1.13
C ASP A 60 -23.60 6.90 0.91
N ASN A 61 -24.33 6.61 1.98
CA ASN A 61 -25.44 5.66 1.93
C ASN A 61 -26.65 6.18 1.13
N GLY A 62 -26.77 7.48 0.94
CA GLY A 62 -27.83 8.11 0.14
C GLY A 62 -27.54 8.10 -1.35
N THR A 63 -26.32 8.48 -1.74
CA THR A 63 -25.91 8.61 -3.15
C THR A 63 -25.19 7.39 -3.69
N GLN A 64 -24.70 6.49 -2.83
CA GLN A 64 -23.86 5.34 -3.16
C GLN A 64 -22.52 5.72 -3.84
N GLN A 65 -22.07 6.97 -3.67
CA GLN A 65 -20.82 7.48 -4.20
C GLN A 65 -19.69 7.31 -3.19
N PHE A 66 -18.47 7.14 -3.68
CA PHE A 66 -17.30 7.16 -2.81
C PHE A 66 -16.92 8.59 -2.45
N VAL A 67 -16.69 8.81 -1.16
CA VAL A 67 -16.26 10.07 -0.57
C VAL A 67 -14.94 9.83 0.14
N ALA A 68 -13.93 10.62 -0.18
CA ALA A 68 -12.65 10.58 0.52
C ALA A 68 -12.81 11.16 1.93
N PHE A 69 -12.05 10.65 2.90
CA PHE A 69 -12.06 11.19 4.25
C PHE A 69 -10.66 11.29 4.85
N THR A 70 -10.54 12.18 5.80
CA THR A 70 -9.46 12.21 6.78
C THR A 70 -10.04 11.99 8.18
N ARG A 71 -9.34 11.28 9.07
CA ARG A 71 -9.63 11.24 10.51
C ARG A 71 -8.38 11.62 11.26
N SER A 72 -8.45 12.73 11.98
CA SER A 72 -7.35 13.20 12.83
C SER A 72 -7.04 12.24 13.97
N ALA A 73 -5.87 12.33 14.58
CA ALA A 73 -5.52 11.56 15.78
C ALA A 73 -6.48 11.82 16.96
N SER A 74 -7.12 13.00 17.01
CA SER A 74 -8.17 13.32 18.01
C SER A 74 -9.54 12.74 17.70
N GLY A 75 -9.71 12.07 16.53
CA GLY A 75 -10.95 11.40 16.13
C GLY A 75 -11.88 12.21 15.23
N THR A 76 -11.54 13.45 14.89
CA THR A 76 -12.37 14.28 13.98
C THR A 76 -12.29 13.72 12.57
N VAL A 77 -13.46 13.40 11.98
CA VAL A 77 -13.60 13.00 10.57
C VAL A 77 -13.99 14.19 9.74
N THR A 78 -13.32 14.35 8.61
CA THR A 78 -13.63 15.37 7.59
C THR A 78 -13.73 14.66 6.24
N GLU A 79 -14.90 14.80 5.60
CA GLU A 79 -15.17 14.28 4.26
C GLU A 79 -14.66 15.25 3.19
N TYR A 80 -14.30 14.69 2.03
CA TYR A 80 -13.87 15.45 0.88
C TYR A 80 -14.39 14.84 -0.42
N THR A 81 -14.98 15.69 -1.26
CA THR A 81 -15.39 15.36 -2.63
C THR A 81 -14.72 16.35 -3.58
N ALA A 82 -13.99 15.86 -4.57
CA ALA A 82 -13.34 16.71 -5.56
C ALA A 82 -14.40 17.45 -6.41
N PRO A 83 -14.17 18.71 -6.81
CA PRO A 83 -15.12 19.47 -7.62
C PRO A 83 -15.50 18.71 -8.90
N SER A 84 -16.80 18.69 -9.22
CA SER A 84 -17.35 18.05 -10.43
C SER A 84 -17.03 16.55 -10.56
N SER A 85 -16.82 15.85 -9.43
CA SER A 85 -16.59 14.41 -9.41
C SER A 85 -17.85 13.65 -9.01
N SER A 86 -17.96 12.39 -9.50
CA SER A 86 -18.95 11.41 -9.04
C SER A 86 -18.47 10.61 -7.85
N SER A 87 -17.16 10.43 -7.70
CA SER A 87 -16.54 9.73 -6.58
C SER A 87 -15.12 10.21 -6.36
N THR A 88 -14.66 10.18 -5.11
CA THR A 88 -13.33 10.65 -4.70
C THR A 88 -12.70 9.68 -3.70
N TRP A 89 -11.41 9.41 -3.86
CA TRP A 89 -10.63 8.49 -3.02
C TRP A 89 -9.34 9.13 -2.54
N PHE A 90 -9.02 8.98 -1.24
CA PHE A 90 -7.68 9.21 -0.71
C PHE A 90 -6.96 7.89 -0.50
N TYR A 91 -5.67 7.86 -0.84
CA TYR A 91 -4.79 6.71 -0.67
C TYR A 91 -3.56 7.01 0.17
N GLY A 92 -2.92 8.14 0.00
CA GLY A 92 -1.70 8.52 0.70
C GLY A 92 -1.82 9.87 1.40
N ARG A 93 -1.03 10.03 2.46
CA ARG A 93 -0.83 11.30 3.17
C ARG A 93 0.61 11.41 3.62
N ASN A 94 1.25 12.55 3.37
CA ASN A 94 2.59 12.82 3.87
C ASN A 94 2.58 13.52 5.24
N GLY A 95 3.77 13.70 5.84
CA GLY A 95 3.92 14.35 7.13
C GLY A 95 3.56 15.84 7.15
N SER A 96 3.54 16.53 5.99
CA SER A 96 3.07 17.93 5.86
C SER A 96 1.55 18.04 5.70
N GLY A 97 0.82 16.92 5.62
CA GLY A 97 -0.61 16.90 5.49
C GLY A 97 -1.14 16.93 4.06
N ILE A 98 -0.29 16.80 3.05
CA ILE A 98 -0.72 16.67 1.66
C ILE A 98 -1.32 15.28 1.45
N ASN A 99 -2.54 15.23 0.92
CA ASN A 99 -3.22 13.99 0.57
C ASN A 99 -3.03 13.68 -0.91
N ALA A 100 -2.73 12.42 -1.23
CA ALA A 100 -2.72 11.89 -2.59
C ALA A 100 -3.94 11.00 -2.82
N GLY A 101 -4.53 11.11 -4.00
CA GLY A 101 -5.71 10.35 -4.34
C GLY A 101 -6.08 10.47 -5.81
N PHE A 102 -7.28 10.03 -6.13
CA PHE A 102 -7.87 10.19 -7.46
C PHE A 102 -9.38 10.40 -7.36
N TYR A 103 -9.97 10.92 -8.41
CA TYR A 103 -11.41 11.09 -8.53
C TYR A 103 -11.91 10.68 -9.91
N GLN A 104 -13.17 10.35 -9.99
CA GLN A 104 -13.89 10.08 -11.24
C GLN A 104 -14.68 11.33 -11.65
N ALA A 105 -14.35 11.93 -12.81
CA ALA A 105 -14.94 13.18 -13.27
C ALA A 105 -16.36 13.06 -13.81
N SER A 106 -16.77 11.84 -14.25
CA SER A 106 -18.13 11.59 -14.76
C SER A 106 -18.67 10.27 -14.27
N ALA A 107 -19.99 10.07 -14.38
CA ALA A 107 -20.59 8.76 -14.11
C ALA A 107 -19.96 7.69 -15.03
N TYR A 108 -19.83 6.47 -14.50
CA TYR A 108 -19.22 5.34 -15.18
C TYR A 108 -19.62 5.25 -16.68
N PRO A 109 -18.65 5.03 -17.59
CA PRO A 109 -17.23 4.69 -17.42
C PRO A 109 -16.27 5.89 -17.49
N GLY A 110 -16.44 6.88 -16.63
CA GLY A 110 -15.68 8.13 -16.66
C GLY A 110 -14.20 7.98 -16.38
N ASP A 111 -13.44 9.00 -16.81
CA ASP A 111 -12.00 9.06 -16.65
C ASP A 111 -11.59 9.25 -15.19
N MET A 112 -10.49 8.59 -14.80
CA MET A 112 -9.87 8.73 -13.48
C MET A 112 -8.75 9.75 -13.54
N HIS A 113 -8.81 10.74 -12.65
CA HIS A 113 -7.81 11.79 -12.53
C HIS A 113 -7.11 11.71 -11.18
N GLY A 114 -5.79 11.60 -11.19
CA GLY A 114 -4.97 11.71 -9.99
C GLY A 114 -4.96 13.15 -9.47
N PHE A 115 -4.80 13.32 -8.15
CA PHE A 115 -4.65 14.64 -7.55
C PHE A 115 -3.82 14.63 -6.27
N LEU A 116 -3.28 15.80 -5.96
CA LEU A 116 -2.74 16.15 -4.64
C LEU A 116 -3.64 17.22 -4.03
N LEU A 117 -3.94 17.11 -2.75
CA LEU A 117 -4.71 18.10 -1.99
C LEU A 117 -3.86 18.61 -0.82
N ASP A 118 -3.47 19.89 -0.89
CA ASP A 118 -2.75 20.61 0.15
C ASP A 118 -3.68 21.66 0.79
N GLY A 119 -4.11 21.41 2.01
CA GLY A 119 -5.19 22.18 2.63
C GLY A 119 -6.46 22.16 1.77
N SER A 120 -6.80 23.30 1.19
CA SER A 120 -7.92 23.46 0.23
C SER A 120 -7.48 23.49 -1.23
N THR A 121 -6.18 23.43 -1.52
CA THR A 121 -5.63 23.55 -2.87
C THR A 121 -5.58 22.18 -3.53
N LEU A 122 -6.44 21.96 -4.52
CA LEU A 122 -6.46 20.79 -5.37
C LEU A 122 -5.52 21.00 -6.57
N THR A 123 -4.53 20.11 -6.73
CA THR A 123 -3.68 20.04 -7.91
C THR A 123 -3.95 18.74 -8.66
N VAL A 124 -4.51 18.84 -9.86
CA VAL A 124 -4.76 17.66 -10.71
C VAL A 124 -3.46 17.17 -11.31
N VAL A 125 -3.22 15.86 -11.23
CA VAL A 125 -2.03 15.19 -11.75
C VAL A 125 -2.45 14.09 -12.71
N ASN A 126 -2.32 14.36 -14.00
CA ASN A 126 -2.61 13.40 -15.05
C ASN A 126 -1.31 12.99 -15.76
N HIS A 127 -1.07 11.68 -15.87
CA HIS A 127 0.07 11.19 -16.62
C HIS A 127 -0.10 11.51 -18.11
N PRO A 128 0.91 12.12 -18.80
CA PRO A 128 0.75 12.69 -20.16
C PRO A 128 0.31 11.70 -21.25
N LYS A 129 0.45 10.40 -20.99
CA LYS A 129 0.11 9.32 -21.95
C LYS A 129 -1.05 8.47 -21.49
N ALA A 130 -1.90 8.99 -20.60
CA ALA A 130 -2.93 8.20 -19.96
C ALA A 130 -4.33 8.70 -20.24
N ALA A 131 -5.28 7.77 -20.38
CA ALA A 131 -6.71 8.02 -20.21
C ALA A 131 -7.08 8.05 -18.73
N ASN A 132 -6.44 7.18 -17.92
CA ASN A 132 -6.68 7.12 -16.49
C ASN A 132 -5.38 7.27 -15.70
N THR A 133 -5.43 8.07 -14.64
CA THR A 133 -4.32 8.25 -13.69
C THR A 133 -4.82 8.11 -12.27
N TRP A 134 -4.11 7.32 -11.48
CA TRP A 134 -4.36 7.11 -10.05
C TRP A 134 -3.13 7.52 -9.27
N LEU A 135 -3.25 8.33 -8.23
CA LEU A 135 -2.20 8.57 -7.25
C LEU A 135 -2.49 7.77 -5.98
N PHE A 136 -1.48 7.08 -5.46
CA PHE A 136 -1.59 6.25 -4.28
C PHE A 136 -0.70 6.73 -3.13
N GLY A 137 0.46 7.29 -3.41
CA GLY A 137 1.40 7.75 -2.40
C GLY A 137 1.97 9.13 -2.69
N VAL A 138 2.35 9.84 -1.64
CA VAL A 138 3.10 11.08 -1.68
C VAL A 138 4.06 11.13 -0.49
N ASN A 139 5.32 11.51 -0.73
CA ASN A 139 6.33 11.64 0.31
C ASN A 139 6.55 13.10 0.74
N GLN A 140 7.45 13.32 1.70
CA GLN A 140 7.71 14.64 2.28
C GLN A 140 8.42 15.61 1.32
N VAL A 141 9.17 15.09 0.35
CA VAL A 141 9.85 15.91 -0.67
C VAL A 141 8.96 16.22 -1.89
N GLY A 142 7.67 15.84 -1.84
CA GLY A 142 6.69 16.11 -2.90
C GLY A 142 6.75 15.13 -4.08
N ALA A 143 7.50 14.01 -3.95
CA ALA A 143 7.40 12.94 -4.94
C ALA A 143 6.10 12.16 -4.73
N ALA A 144 5.43 11.83 -5.83
CA ALA A 144 4.22 11.01 -5.81
C ALA A 144 4.44 9.68 -6.52
N ALA A 145 3.70 8.66 -6.07
CA ALA A 145 3.64 7.34 -6.69
C ALA A 145 2.21 7.01 -7.10
N GLY A 146 2.06 6.28 -8.20
CA GLY A 146 0.73 5.97 -8.72
C GLY A 146 0.76 4.98 -9.87
N ALA A 147 -0.35 4.92 -10.59
CA ALA A 147 -0.48 4.11 -11.79
C ALA A 147 -1.22 4.88 -12.90
N PHE A 148 -1.06 4.42 -14.13
CA PHE A 148 -1.75 4.96 -15.29
C PHE A 148 -2.10 3.88 -16.30
N SER A 149 -3.14 4.11 -17.08
CA SER A 149 -3.44 3.32 -18.28
C SER A 149 -3.70 4.25 -19.47
N SER A 150 -3.14 3.91 -20.61
CA SER A 150 -3.35 4.67 -21.85
C SER A 150 -4.57 4.17 -22.65
N SER A 151 -4.76 2.87 -22.68
CA SER A 151 -5.93 2.19 -23.24
C SER A 151 -5.86 0.70 -22.89
N GLY A 152 -7.01 0.05 -22.77
CA GLY A 152 -7.08 -1.39 -22.52
C GLY A 152 -6.67 -1.82 -21.12
N SER A 153 -6.22 -3.07 -20.99
CA SER A 153 -5.94 -3.75 -19.71
C SER A 153 -4.52 -3.57 -19.17
N VAL A 154 -3.66 -2.79 -19.86
CA VAL A 154 -2.28 -2.58 -19.40
C VAL A 154 -2.22 -1.38 -18.45
N ILE A 155 -1.80 -1.65 -17.23
CA ILE A 155 -1.59 -0.64 -16.19
C ILE A 155 -0.11 -0.61 -15.82
N LYS A 156 0.48 0.59 -15.79
CA LYS A 156 1.88 0.80 -15.41
C LYS A 156 1.96 1.71 -14.21
N GLY A 157 2.81 1.37 -13.26
CA GLY A 157 3.17 2.26 -12.18
C GLY A 157 4.05 3.42 -12.67
N PHE A 158 4.08 4.49 -11.89
CA PHE A 158 4.98 5.62 -12.10
C PHE A 158 5.35 6.30 -10.79
N THR A 159 6.45 7.05 -10.83
CA THR A 159 6.74 8.10 -9.86
C THR A 159 6.75 9.45 -10.56
N LEU A 160 6.38 10.50 -9.82
CA LEU A 160 6.41 11.89 -10.27
C LEU A 160 7.21 12.72 -9.27
N LEU A 161 8.24 13.43 -9.74
CA LEU A 161 8.99 14.39 -8.94
C LEU A 161 9.35 15.60 -9.83
N ASN A 162 9.03 16.81 -9.38
CA ASN A 162 9.34 18.07 -10.10
C ASN A 162 8.87 18.05 -11.56
N GLY A 163 7.66 17.54 -11.81
CA GLY A 163 7.09 17.44 -13.16
C GLY A 163 7.66 16.30 -14.03
N LYS A 164 8.65 15.55 -13.53
CA LYS A 164 9.24 14.42 -14.26
C LYS A 164 8.59 13.10 -13.87
N TYR A 165 8.01 12.42 -14.87
CA TYR A 165 7.46 11.07 -14.71
C TYR A 165 8.51 10.02 -14.96
N THR A 166 8.63 9.04 -14.07
CA THR A 166 9.46 7.84 -14.25
C THR A 166 8.55 6.61 -14.20
N THR A 167 8.55 5.81 -15.25
CA THR A 167 7.72 4.59 -15.30
C THR A 167 8.30 3.51 -14.41
N VAL A 168 7.44 2.92 -13.59
CA VAL A 168 7.72 1.77 -12.72
C VAL A 168 6.86 0.61 -13.24
N ALA A 169 7.41 -0.20 -14.13
CA ALA A 169 6.72 -1.33 -14.74
C ALA A 169 7.50 -2.62 -14.48
N TYR A 170 6.91 -3.55 -13.75
CA TYR A 170 7.55 -4.83 -13.48
C TYR A 170 7.72 -5.62 -14.79
N PRO A 171 8.90 -6.22 -15.05
CA PRO A 171 9.17 -6.92 -16.31
C PRO A 171 8.12 -7.98 -16.64
N ASN A 172 7.59 -7.96 -17.87
CA ASN A 172 6.57 -8.88 -18.38
C ASN A 172 5.20 -8.87 -17.66
N ALA A 173 4.96 -7.93 -16.72
CA ALA A 173 3.64 -7.78 -16.11
C ALA A 173 2.73 -6.89 -16.96
N GLN A 174 1.45 -7.26 -17.08
CA GLN A 174 0.42 -6.41 -17.69
C GLN A 174 -0.06 -5.32 -16.73
N VAL A 175 0.00 -5.61 -15.44
CA VAL A 175 -0.47 -4.70 -14.39
C VAL A 175 0.65 -4.49 -13.37
N THR A 176 1.00 -3.23 -13.13
CA THR A 176 1.93 -2.82 -12.07
C THR A 176 1.37 -1.57 -11.40
N TYR A 177 1.22 -1.60 -10.07
CA TYR A 177 0.82 -0.47 -9.25
C TYR A 177 1.99 -0.03 -8.37
N ALA A 178 2.37 1.25 -8.38
CA ALA A 178 3.29 1.85 -7.40
C ALA A 178 2.45 2.43 -6.26
N MET A 179 2.32 1.67 -5.16
CA MET A 179 1.34 1.94 -4.10
C MET A 179 1.81 2.97 -3.08
N ALA A 180 3.08 2.95 -2.71
CA ALA A 180 3.64 3.89 -1.75
C ALA A 180 5.09 4.26 -2.10
N ILE A 181 5.52 5.42 -1.63
CA ILE A 181 6.86 5.98 -1.83
C ILE A 181 7.34 6.63 -0.53
N ASN A 182 8.58 6.32 -0.10
CA ASN A 182 9.21 6.99 1.03
C ASN A 182 10.07 8.19 0.58
N ASP A 183 10.68 8.92 1.53
CA ASP A 183 11.49 10.10 1.22
C ASP A 183 12.82 9.79 0.54
N ASN A 184 13.29 8.54 0.61
CA ASN A 184 14.45 8.06 -0.13
C ASN A 184 14.14 7.82 -1.63
N GLY A 185 12.86 7.89 -2.02
CA GLY A 185 12.38 7.56 -3.36
C GLY A 185 12.19 6.06 -3.59
N ASP A 186 12.24 5.25 -2.53
CA ASP A 186 11.95 3.82 -2.62
C ASP A 186 10.44 3.62 -2.77
N VAL A 187 10.05 2.71 -3.64
CA VAL A 187 8.66 2.43 -3.97
C VAL A 187 8.32 0.98 -3.62
N VAL A 188 7.17 0.79 -3.01
CA VAL A 188 6.56 -0.53 -2.90
C VAL A 188 5.26 -0.59 -3.68
N GLY A 189 4.91 -1.79 -4.09
CA GLY A 189 3.68 -1.97 -4.84
C GLY A 189 3.39 -3.41 -5.19
N THR A 190 2.50 -3.57 -6.16
CA THR A 190 1.99 -4.87 -6.57
C THR A 190 2.01 -4.97 -8.08
N TYR A 191 2.39 -6.14 -8.60
CA TYR A 191 2.19 -6.49 -9.99
C TYR A 191 1.36 -7.78 -10.09
N ALA A 192 0.64 -7.95 -11.20
CA ALA A 192 -0.14 -9.15 -11.44
C ALA A 192 0.48 -10.00 -12.55
N SER A 193 0.50 -11.32 -12.32
CA SER A 193 0.79 -12.33 -13.33
C SER A 193 -0.34 -13.37 -13.32
N GLY A 194 -1.17 -13.35 -14.34
CA GLY A 194 -2.45 -14.07 -14.34
C GLY A 194 -3.37 -13.54 -13.24
N PHE A 195 -3.90 -14.44 -12.41
CA PHE A 195 -4.82 -14.09 -11.31
C PHE A 195 -4.11 -13.92 -9.95
N VAL A 196 -2.79 -13.98 -9.91
CA VAL A 196 -2.00 -13.88 -8.66
C VAL A 196 -1.30 -12.53 -8.61
N SER A 197 -1.39 -11.89 -7.45
CA SER A 197 -0.70 -10.64 -7.14
C SER A 197 0.63 -10.91 -6.45
N TYR A 198 1.65 -10.14 -6.79
CA TYR A 198 2.99 -10.24 -6.23
C TYR A 198 3.47 -8.89 -5.74
N GLY A 199 4.04 -8.85 -4.54
CA GLY A 199 4.64 -7.66 -3.97
C GLY A 199 6.02 -7.38 -4.54
N TYR A 200 6.36 -6.11 -4.71
CA TYR A 200 7.69 -5.68 -5.10
C TYR A 200 8.16 -4.45 -4.33
N PHE A 201 9.46 -4.38 -4.13
CA PHE A 201 10.21 -3.20 -3.74
C PHE A 201 11.00 -2.72 -4.95
N TRP A 202 10.93 -1.42 -5.25
CA TRP A 202 11.67 -0.80 -6.35
C TRP A 202 12.54 0.33 -5.82
N GLN A 203 13.81 0.29 -6.17
CA GLN A 203 14.80 1.30 -5.80
C GLN A 203 15.68 1.58 -7.01
N SER A 204 15.74 2.84 -7.44
CA SER A 204 16.65 3.30 -8.50
C SER A 204 16.63 2.43 -9.78
N GLY A 205 15.44 1.99 -10.23
CA GLY A 205 15.26 1.18 -11.43
C GLY A 205 15.35 -0.33 -11.22
N LYS A 206 15.67 -0.80 -10.01
CA LYS A 206 15.81 -2.22 -9.69
C LYS A 206 14.63 -2.74 -8.90
N PHE A 207 14.07 -3.87 -9.31
CA PHE A 207 13.01 -4.58 -8.62
C PHE A 207 13.55 -5.70 -7.73
N THR A 208 12.98 -5.83 -6.54
CA THR A 208 13.16 -6.96 -5.62
C THR A 208 11.77 -7.49 -5.23
N GLY A 209 11.50 -8.77 -5.45
CA GLY A 209 10.24 -9.39 -5.05
C GLY A 209 10.16 -9.54 -3.53
N ILE A 210 9.04 -9.16 -2.94
CA ILE A 210 8.72 -9.37 -1.52
C ILE A 210 7.36 -10.06 -1.47
N ASN A 211 7.36 -11.36 -1.23
CA ASN A 211 6.15 -12.15 -1.25
C ASN A 211 5.99 -12.92 0.07
N TYR A 212 4.82 -12.79 0.68
CA TYR A 212 4.50 -13.50 1.90
C TYR A 212 4.51 -15.03 1.65
N PRO A 213 5.19 -15.83 2.51
CA PRO A 213 5.31 -17.25 2.31
C PRO A 213 3.94 -17.96 2.27
N LYS A 214 3.71 -18.79 1.25
CA LYS A 214 2.48 -19.59 1.09
C LYS A 214 1.19 -18.77 0.86
N ALA A 215 1.28 -17.51 0.50
CA ALA A 215 0.11 -16.72 0.11
C ALA A 215 -0.48 -17.26 -1.22
N LYS A 216 -1.61 -17.96 -1.14
CA LYS A 216 -2.21 -18.68 -2.29
C LYS A 216 -2.70 -17.75 -3.39
N TYR A 217 -3.27 -16.60 -3.02
CA TYR A 217 -3.80 -15.61 -3.96
C TYR A 217 -2.92 -14.38 -4.09
N GLY A 218 -1.79 -14.37 -3.38
CA GLY A 218 -0.72 -13.40 -3.56
C GLY A 218 -0.46 -12.47 -2.40
N THR A 219 0.39 -11.49 -2.69
CA THR A 219 0.88 -10.47 -1.76
C THR A 219 0.69 -9.10 -2.36
N ALA A 220 0.13 -8.18 -1.58
CA ALA A 220 0.03 -6.76 -1.92
C ALA A 220 0.82 -5.94 -0.90
N LEU A 221 1.80 -5.15 -1.35
CA LEU A 221 2.49 -4.17 -0.50
C LEU A 221 1.77 -2.84 -0.60
N THR A 222 1.44 -2.24 0.54
CA THR A 222 0.57 -1.06 0.61
C THR A 222 1.24 0.17 1.20
N GLY A 223 2.30 0.01 1.99
CA GLY A 223 3.01 1.13 2.63
C GLY A 223 4.48 0.84 2.88
N ILE A 224 5.28 1.91 2.89
CA ILE A 224 6.70 1.91 3.26
C ILE A 224 7.02 3.22 3.97
N ASN A 225 7.80 3.14 5.06
CA ASN A 225 8.32 4.33 5.74
C ASN A 225 9.81 4.58 5.44
N ASN A 226 10.37 5.66 6.00
CA ASN A 226 11.75 6.05 5.76
C ASN A 226 12.80 5.09 6.40
N SER A 227 12.38 4.29 7.38
CA SER A 227 13.23 3.25 7.98
C SER A 227 13.21 1.94 7.18
N GLY A 228 12.49 1.89 6.04
CA GLY A 228 12.38 0.70 5.20
C GLY A 228 11.45 -0.37 5.77
N VAL A 229 10.64 -0.05 6.78
CA VAL A 229 9.56 -0.93 7.24
C VAL A 229 8.45 -0.90 6.21
N ILE A 230 8.03 -2.07 5.76
CA ILE A 230 6.98 -2.25 4.76
C ILE A 230 5.77 -2.90 5.40
N VAL A 231 4.59 -2.43 5.04
CA VAL A 231 3.33 -3.10 5.36
C VAL A 231 2.63 -3.56 4.11
N GLY A 232 1.81 -4.60 4.25
CA GLY A 232 1.07 -5.16 3.14
C GLY A 232 0.07 -6.21 3.60
N ASN A 233 -0.51 -6.90 2.63
CA ASN A 233 -1.54 -7.90 2.87
C ASN A 233 -1.19 -9.18 2.12
N HIS A 234 -1.31 -10.31 2.80
CA HIS A 234 -1.31 -11.60 2.12
C HIS A 234 -2.74 -12.09 1.92
N LEU A 235 -2.97 -12.70 0.78
CA LEU A 235 -4.28 -13.19 0.37
C LEU A 235 -4.26 -14.71 0.35
N SER A 236 -5.11 -15.36 1.15
CA SER A 236 -5.31 -16.80 1.13
C SER A 236 -6.80 -17.15 1.22
N ALA A 237 -7.16 -18.41 0.92
CA ALA A 237 -8.56 -18.84 0.84
C ALA A 237 -9.30 -18.69 2.17
N ASP A 238 -8.59 -18.96 3.26
CA ASP A 238 -9.20 -19.12 4.57
C ASP A 238 -9.02 -17.88 5.46
N GLN A 239 -7.95 -17.11 5.23
CA GLN A 239 -7.62 -15.94 6.03
C GLN A 239 -6.74 -14.96 5.23
N SER A 240 -7.13 -13.69 5.21
CA SER A 240 -6.30 -12.60 4.68
C SER A 240 -5.91 -11.69 5.83
N PHE A 241 -4.60 -11.45 6.00
CA PHE A 241 -4.09 -10.59 7.07
C PHE A 241 -3.16 -9.54 6.53
N GLY A 242 -3.14 -8.40 7.22
CA GLY A 242 -2.07 -7.45 7.13
C GLY A 242 -0.78 -8.02 7.72
N PHE A 243 0.34 -7.54 7.25
CA PHE A 243 1.64 -7.88 7.80
C PHE A 243 2.58 -6.68 7.83
N ILE A 244 3.59 -6.77 8.71
CA ILE A 244 4.78 -5.94 8.73
C ILE A 244 5.90 -6.78 8.12
N TYR A 245 6.71 -6.18 7.24
CA TYR A 245 7.92 -6.79 6.73
C TYR A 245 9.11 -5.88 7.03
N GLN A 246 10.09 -6.41 7.74
CA GLN A 246 11.32 -5.72 8.09
C GLN A 246 12.48 -6.73 8.14
N ASN A 247 13.62 -6.40 7.55
CA ASN A 247 14.85 -7.21 7.58
C ASN A 247 14.65 -8.68 7.16
N GLY A 248 13.77 -8.94 6.19
CA GLY A 248 13.49 -10.31 5.72
C GLY A 248 12.47 -11.08 6.54
N VAL A 249 11.91 -10.48 7.60
CA VAL A 249 10.95 -11.13 8.51
C VAL A 249 9.55 -10.57 8.27
N PHE A 250 8.55 -11.47 8.22
CA PHE A 250 7.13 -11.14 8.19
C PHE A 250 6.51 -11.34 9.58
N GLU A 251 5.75 -10.36 10.04
CA GLU A 251 4.94 -10.46 11.25
C GLU A 251 3.49 -10.09 10.93
N ASN A 252 2.53 -10.93 11.36
CA ASN A 252 1.12 -10.72 11.07
C ASN A 252 0.51 -9.62 11.96
N ILE A 253 -0.33 -8.78 11.38
CA ILE A 253 -1.17 -7.82 12.09
C ILE A 253 -2.55 -8.46 12.27
N VAL A 254 -2.92 -8.78 13.51
CA VAL A 254 -4.17 -9.48 13.82
C VAL A 254 -4.93 -8.74 14.92
N TYR A 255 -6.16 -8.34 14.62
CA TYR A 255 -7.09 -7.81 15.63
C TYR A 255 -7.92 -8.95 16.21
N SER A 256 -7.92 -9.08 17.55
CA SER A 256 -8.69 -10.12 18.24
C SER A 256 -10.20 -9.88 18.04
N GLY A 257 -10.90 -10.87 17.47
CA GLY A 257 -12.33 -10.78 17.15
C GLY A 257 -12.64 -10.24 15.74
N GLY A 258 -11.60 -9.91 14.94
CA GLY A 258 -11.75 -9.62 13.50
C GLY A 258 -11.69 -10.88 12.65
N ASN A 259 -12.49 -10.94 11.58
CA ASN A 259 -12.35 -11.99 10.56
C ASN A 259 -11.11 -11.74 9.70
N TYR A 260 -10.92 -10.47 9.32
CA TYR A 260 -9.77 -10.01 8.53
C TYR A 260 -9.26 -8.69 9.10
N THR A 261 -7.94 -8.55 9.17
CA THR A 261 -7.27 -7.28 9.53
C THR A 261 -6.35 -6.90 8.38
N MET A 262 -6.66 -5.82 7.67
CA MET A 262 -5.91 -5.41 6.48
C MET A 262 -5.09 -4.16 6.81
N ALA A 263 -3.83 -4.13 6.36
CA ALA A 263 -2.97 -2.95 6.47
C ALA A 263 -3.15 -2.04 5.25
N GLY A 264 -3.33 -0.74 5.49
CA GLY A 264 -3.43 0.30 4.46
C GLY A 264 -2.11 1.02 4.22
N GLY A 265 -1.50 1.58 5.26
CA GLY A 265 -0.24 2.31 5.18
C GLY A 265 0.54 2.32 6.49
N ILE A 266 1.72 2.90 6.45
CA ILE A 266 2.60 3.11 7.62
C ILE A 266 3.26 4.48 7.51
N ASN A 267 3.39 5.19 8.63
CA ASN A 267 4.11 6.46 8.70
C ASN A 267 5.53 6.30 9.28
N ASN A 268 6.26 7.42 9.36
CA ASN A 268 7.63 7.43 9.86
C ASN A 268 7.75 7.21 11.38
N ASN A 269 6.65 7.37 12.12
CA ASN A 269 6.57 7.06 13.56
C ASN A 269 6.20 5.59 13.82
N GLY A 270 6.05 4.76 12.76
CA GLY A 270 5.67 3.35 12.87
C GLY A 270 4.18 3.12 13.12
N VAL A 271 3.34 4.15 13.02
CA VAL A 271 1.88 4.00 13.09
C VAL A 271 1.39 3.38 11.79
N ILE A 272 0.59 2.33 11.90
CA ILE A 272 -0.02 1.59 10.79
C ILE A 272 -1.51 1.92 10.75
N SER A 273 -2.02 2.22 9.56
CA SER A 273 -3.46 2.38 9.31
C SER A 273 -4.03 1.16 8.60
N GLY A 274 -5.35 0.97 8.71
CA GLY A 274 -6.01 -0.09 7.98
C GLY A 274 -7.46 -0.30 8.40
N GLN A 275 -8.02 -1.45 8.03
CA GLN A 275 -9.39 -1.81 8.35
C GLN A 275 -9.51 -3.24 8.88
N ILE A 276 -10.54 -3.44 9.69
CA ILE A 276 -10.91 -4.72 10.30
C ILE A 276 -12.31 -5.07 9.80
N TYR A 277 -12.44 -6.27 9.25
CA TYR A 277 -13.74 -6.83 8.88
C TYR A 277 -14.22 -7.73 10.00
N LEU A 278 -15.37 -7.39 10.60
CA LEU A 278 -15.98 -8.13 11.68
C LEU A 278 -17.01 -9.14 11.17
N THR A 279 -17.33 -10.13 11.99
CA THR A 279 -18.47 -11.01 11.75
C THR A 279 -19.76 -10.17 11.64
N GLY A 280 -20.62 -10.49 10.67
CA GLY A 280 -21.84 -9.71 10.40
C GLY A 280 -21.66 -8.54 9.41
N GLY A 281 -20.47 -8.43 8.78
CA GLY A 281 -20.25 -7.49 7.67
C GLY A 281 -19.91 -6.06 8.07
N LYS A 282 -19.72 -5.79 9.38
CA LYS A 282 -19.29 -4.48 9.86
C LYS A 282 -17.79 -4.28 9.60
N THR A 283 -17.40 -3.11 9.11
CA THR A 283 -16.01 -2.68 8.95
C THR A 283 -15.66 -1.61 10.00
N LEU A 284 -14.52 -1.78 10.65
CA LEU A 284 -13.87 -0.75 11.47
C LEU A 284 -12.60 -0.27 10.78
N GLY A 285 -12.34 1.02 10.86
CA GLY A 285 -11.01 1.57 10.59
C GLY A 285 -10.13 1.45 11.83
N TYR A 286 -8.82 1.48 11.63
CA TYR A 286 -7.88 1.53 12.74
C TYR A 286 -6.63 2.34 12.44
N SER A 287 -6.01 2.85 13.50
CA SER A 287 -4.58 3.09 13.58
C SER A 287 -3.98 2.17 14.65
N ALA A 288 -2.75 1.68 14.45
CA ALA A 288 -2.10 0.78 15.38
C ALA A 288 -0.61 1.05 15.50
N VAL A 289 -0.06 0.80 16.69
CA VAL A 289 1.39 0.71 16.94
C VAL A 289 1.70 -0.73 17.28
N CYS A 290 2.67 -1.32 16.57
CA CYS A 290 3.10 -2.71 16.74
C CYS A 290 4.56 -2.79 17.24
N GLN A 291 4.85 -3.77 18.12
CA GLN A 291 6.16 -4.00 18.73
C GLN A 291 6.64 -5.42 18.43
#